data_b7c97d51a468b908c2d2ced1756c2845
#
_entry.id   b7c97d51a468b908c2d2ced1756c2845
#
_cell.length_a   1.000
_cell.length_b   1.000
_cell.length_c   1.000
_cell.angle_alpha   90.00
_cell.angle_beta   90.00
_cell.angle_gamma   90.00
#
_symmetry.space_group_name_H-M   'P 1'
#
loop_
_entity.id
_entity.type
_entity.pdbx_description
1 polymer ?
#
loop_
_entity_poly.entity_id
_entity_poly.type
_entity_poly.pdbx_seq_one_letter_code
_entity_poly.pdbx_strand_id
1 'polypeptide(L)'
;MKQSIYLYSVNKTSLNFKRSDLMRCIGIFLAGFLSLNLVGQTDMEIKKDFFEGLNSEEKRVIVDKGTERPFSGEYCDHYERGTYVCKACSSPLYKSTDKFKSGCGWPSFDDEIEGAIIRVRDGSGGMIRTEITCAKCLGHLGHVFEGEMLTENNTRHCVNSISIVFQADKSPPLD
;
A
#
# COMPACT_ATOMS: atom_id res chain seq x y z
N MET A 1 -9.36 68.49 6.92
CA MET A 1 -8.54 67.28 6.90
C MET A 1 -8.39 66.81 5.47
N LYS A 2 -7.19 66.97 4.90
CA LYS A 2 -6.90 66.65 3.47
C LYS A 2 -6.40 65.22 3.41
N GLN A 3 -7.09 64.32 2.69
CA GLN A 3 -6.58 62.98 2.34
C GLN A 3 -5.75 63.12 1.07
N SER A 4 -4.48 62.67 1.18
CA SER A 4 -3.55 62.61 0.08
C SER A 4 -3.68 61.27 -0.63
N ILE A 5 -4.02 61.33 -1.94
CA ILE A 5 -4.15 60.16 -2.83
C ILE A 5 -2.78 59.97 -3.47
N TYR A 6 -2.10 58.86 -3.13
CA TYR A 6 -0.86 58.42 -3.82
C TYR A 6 -1.27 57.62 -5.06
N LEU A 7 -1.04 58.23 -6.24
CA LEU A 7 -1.12 57.57 -7.54
C LEU A 7 0.17 56.74 -7.79
N TYR A 8 0.05 55.39 -7.77
CA TYR A 8 1.12 54.51 -8.22
C TYR A 8 1.15 54.47 -9.74
N SER A 9 2.22 55.01 -10.34
CA SER A 9 2.51 54.93 -11.76
C SER A 9 3.02 53.52 -12.09
N VAL A 10 2.21 52.71 -12.77
CA VAL A 10 2.65 51.42 -13.31
C VAL A 10 3.38 51.62 -14.61
N ASN A 11 4.71 51.44 -14.58
CA ASN A 11 5.56 51.50 -15.75
C ASN A 11 5.30 50.29 -16.67
N LYS A 12 4.66 50.52 -17.82
CA LYS A 12 4.47 49.50 -18.86
C LYS A 12 5.81 49.26 -19.57
N THR A 13 6.60 48.32 -19.06
CA THR A 13 7.68 47.72 -19.87
C THR A 13 7.05 46.69 -20.81
N SER A 14 7.03 47.02 -22.11
CA SER A 14 6.62 46.09 -23.17
C SER A 14 7.66 44.96 -23.29
N LEU A 15 7.31 43.79 -22.74
CA LEU A 15 8.07 42.56 -22.98
C LEU A 15 7.83 42.11 -24.43
N ASN A 16 8.77 42.43 -25.33
CA ASN A 16 8.80 41.87 -26.69
C ASN A 16 9.20 40.38 -26.61
N PHE A 17 8.21 39.52 -26.42
CA PHE A 17 8.41 38.08 -26.44
C PHE A 17 8.52 37.60 -27.89
N LYS A 18 9.73 37.15 -28.30
CA LYS A 18 9.94 36.62 -29.65
C LYS A 18 9.20 35.28 -29.81
N ARG A 19 8.57 35.10 -30.97
CA ARG A 19 7.81 33.87 -31.34
C ARG A 19 8.62 32.59 -31.16
N SER A 20 9.95 32.66 -31.20
CA SER A 20 10.89 31.56 -30.92
C SER A 20 10.90 31.09 -29.47
N ASP A 21 10.63 31.99 -28.50
CA ASP A 21 10.69 31.68 -27.09
C ASP A 21 9.41 30.97 -26.63
N LEU A 22 8.28 31.31 -27.27
CA LEU A 22 7.00 30.61 -27.05
C LEU A 22 7.05 29.15 -27.52
N MET A 23 7.70 28.88 -28.66
CA MET A 23 7.85 27.49 -29.16
C MET A 23 8.77 26.63 -28.28
N ARG A 24 9.81 27.24 -27.69
CA ARG A 24 10.69 26.52 -26.73
C ARG A 24 10.00 26.18 -25.43
N CYS A 25 9.15 27.07 -24.88
CA CYS A 25 8.38 26.78 -23.67
C CYS A 25 7.33 25.69 -23.92
N ILE A 26 6.65 25.69 -25.07
CA ILE A 26 5.66 24.67 -25.43
C ILE A 26 6.34 23.30 -25.61
N GLY A 27 7.54 23.26 -26.22
CA GLY A 27 8.28 22.00 -26.37
C GLY A 27 8.72 21.36 -25.05
N ILE A 28 9.11 22.15 -24.07
CA ILE A 28 9.51 21.68 -22.73
C ILE A 28 8.28 21.17 -21.94
N PHE A 29 7.13 21.84 -22.04
CA PHE A 29 5.89 21.39 -21.40
C PHE A 29 5.36 20.09 -22.01
N LEU A 30 5.42 19.91 -23.34
CA LEU A 30 5.00 18.68 -24.00
C LEU A 30 5.90 17.48 -23.65
N ALA A 31 7.23 17.70 -23.58
CA ALA A 31 8.17 16.64 -23.20
C ALA A 31 8.00 16.20 -21.73
N GLY A 32 7.71 17.14 -20.83
CA GLY A 32 7.43 16.85 -19.42
C GLY A 32 6.13 16.08 -19.22
N PHE A 33 5.07 16.39 -19.99
CA PHE A 33 3.80 15.65 -19.94
C PHE A 33 3.90 14.23 -20.50
N LEU A 34 4.74 14.02 -21.53
CA LEU A 34 4.92 12.68 -22.12
C LEU A 34 5.68 11.75 -21.18
N SER A 35 6.67 12.26 -20.45
CA SER A 35 7.47 11.45 -19.50
C SER A 35 6.68 11.05 -18.25
N LEU A 36 5.80 11.91 -17.72
CA LEU A 36 4.95 11.57 -16.59
C LEU A 36 3.90 10.48 -16.93
N ASN A 37 3.36 10.48 -18.15
CA ASN A 37 2.42 9.45 -18.58
C ASN A 37 3.09 8.07 -18.78
N LEU A 38 4.35 8.05 -19.21
CA LEU A 38 5.08 6.80 -19.43
C LEU A 38 5.40 6.09 -18.12
N VAL A 39 5.81 6.83 -17.07
CA VAL A 39 6.09 6.28 -15.73
C VAL A 39 4.83 5.71 -15.08
N GLY A 40 3.70 6.42 -15.16
CA GLY A 40 2.43 5.93 -14.60
C GLY A 40 1.88 4.68 -15.31
N GLN A 41 2.12 4.51 -16.61
CA GLN A 41 1.71 3.33 -17.36
C GLN A 41 2.55 2.10 -17.01
N THR A 42 3.87 2.23 -16.84
CA THR A 42 4.75 1.13 -16.45
C THR A 42 4.43 0.60 -15.05
N ASP A 43 4.15 1.47 -14.08
CA ASP A 43 3.80 1.07 -12.71
C ASP A 43 2.45 0.35 -12.62
N MET A 44 1.47 0.73 -13.44
CA MET A 44 0.17 0.04 -13.52
C MET A 44 0.27 -1.32 -14.21
N GLU A 45 1.10 -1.44 -15.23
CA GLU A 45 1.31 -2.68 -15.98
C GLU A 45 2.07 -3.73 -15.14
N ILE A 46 3.13 -3.33 -14.42
CA ILE A 46 3.86 -4.20 -13.48
C ILE A 46 2.93 -4.71 -12.36
N LYS A 47 2.02 -3.88 -11.85
CA LYS A 47 1.07 -4.30 -10.80
C LYS A 47 0.05 -5.32 -11.31
N LYS A 48 -0.37 -5.23 -12.55
CA LYS A 48 -1.33 -6.16 -13.16
C LYS A 48 -0.76 -7.59 -13.19
N ASP A 49 0.52 -7.74 -13.50
CA ASP A 49 1.20 -9.05 -13.59
C ASP A 49 1.15 -9.84 -12.27
N PHE A 50 1.24 -9.16 -11.11
CA PHE A 50 1.18 -9.84 -9.82
C PHE A 50 -0.16 -10.52 -9.53
N PHE A 51 -1.23 -10.08 -10.14
CA PHE A 51 -2.59 -10.57 -9.85
C PHE A 51 -3.13 -11.53 -10.92
N GLU A 52 -2.42 -11.76 -12.02
CA GLU A 52 -2.90 -12.62 -13.13
C GLU A 52 -3.08 -14.07 -12.71
N GLY A 53 -2.16 -14.60 -11.87
CA GLY A 53 -2.20 -15.97 -11.36
C GLY A 53 -3.24 -16.25 -10.25
N LEU A 54 -3.93 -15.22 -9.76
CA LEU A 54 -4.90 -15.36 -8.68
C LEU A 54 -6.23 -15.93 -9.19
N ASN A 55 -6.83 -16.85 -8.43
CA ASN A 55 -8.19 -17.32 -8.69
C ASN A 55 -9.24 -16.25 -8.33
N SER A 56 -10.53 -16.54 -8.57
CA SER A 56 -11.61 -15.59 -8.36
C SER A 56 -11.77 -15.15 -6.89
N GLU A 57 -11.60 -16.07 -5.95
CA GLU A 57 -11.73 -15.76 -4.52
C GLU A 57 -10.51 -14.98 -3.99
N GLU A 58 -9.31 -15.33 -4.44
CA GLU A 58 -8.10 -14.56 -4.15
C GLU A 58 -8.20 -13.13 -4.73
N LYS A 59 -8.72 -12.96 -5.95
CA LYS A 59 -8.96 -11.64 -6.53
C LYS A 59 -9.99 -10.84 -5.74
N ARG A 60 -11.09 -11.45 -5.33
CA ARG A 60 -12.11 -10.82 -4.51
C ARG A 60 -11.54 -10.24 -3.21
N VAL A 61 -10.59 -10.95 -2.56
CA VAL A 61 -9.99 -10.48 -1.31
C VAL A 61 -8.81 -9.54 -1.57
N ILE A 62 -7.85 -9.95 -2.41
CA ILE A 62 -6.57 -9.25 -2.56
C ILE A 62 -6.69 -8.00 -3.45
N VAL A 63 -7.52 -8.06 -4.50
CA VAL A 63 -7.67 -6.96 -5.47
C VAL A 63 -8.87 -6.08 -5.13
N ASP A 64 -10.03 -6.70 -4.87
CA ASP A 64 -11.28 -6.00 -4.63
C ASP A 64 -11.50 -5.64 -3.14
N LYS A 65 -10.45 -5.87 -2.29
CA LYS A 65 -10.43 -5.53 -0.86
C LYS A 65 -11.55 -6.20 -0.05
N GLY A 66 -11.90 -7.42 -0.42
CA GLY A 66 -12.84 -8.24 0.33
C GLY A 66 -12.24 -8.79 1.62
N THR A 67 -13.07 -9.47 2.39
CA THR A 67 -12.64 -10.18 3.61
C THR A 67 -13.07 -11.63 3.50
N GLU A 68 -12.20 -12.59 3.85
CA GLU A 68 -12.56 -13.99 3.97
C GLU A 68 -13.46 -14.23 5.21
N ARG A 69 -14.15 -15.37 5.26
CA ARG A 69 -14.98 -15.69 6.41
C ARG A 69 -14.11 -15.93 7.67
N PRO A 70 -14.55 -15.48 8.86
CA PRO A 70 -13.80 -15.76 10.09
C PRO A 70 -13.68 -17.26 10.33
N PHE A 71 -12.55 -17.69 10.86
CA PHE A 71 -12.20 -19.08 11.19
C PHE A 71 -12.16 -20.05 9.98
N SER A 72 -12.18 -19.54 8.74
CA SER A 72 -12.10 -20.39 7.55
C SER A 72 -10.71 -20.45 6.95
N GLY A 73 -9.81 -19.55 7.34
CA GLY A 73 -8.49 -19.41 6.75
C GLY A 73 -7.50 -20.45 7.29
N GLU A 74 -6.66 -20.98 6.40
CA GLU A 74 -5.64 -22.00 6.67
C GLU A 74 -4.68 -21.59 7.81
N TYR A 75 -4.34 -20.31 7.90
CA TYR A 75 -3.31 -19.84 8.83
C TYR A 75 -3.86 -19.27 10.14
N CYS A 76 -5.16 -19.39 10.44
CA CYS A 76 -5.71 -18.96 11.73
C CYS A 76 -4.99 -19.61 12.92
N ASP A 77 -4.90 -20.94 12.92
CA ASP A 77 -4.28 -21.75 13.99
C ASP A 77 -2.97 -22.40 13.56
N HIS A 78 -2.26 -21.82 12.60
CA HIS A 78 -0.97 -22.29 12.11
C HIS A 78 0.19 -21.56 12.84
N TYR A 79 1.08 -22.31 13.52
CA TYR A 79 2.16 -21.77 14.36
C TYR A 79 3.54 -22.40 14.07
N GLU A 80 3.75 -22.95 12.89
CA GLU A 80 5.06 -23.44 12.47
C GLU A 80 6.07 -22.29 12.30
N ARG A 81 7.36 -22.59 12.47
CA ARG A 81 8.42 -21.59 12.29
C ARG A 81 8.68 -21.31 10.82
N GLY A 82 8.65 -20.02 10.47
CA GLY A 82 8.86 -19.59 9.12
C GLY A 82 8.42 -18.14 8.90
N THR A 83 8.23 -17.82 7.63
CA THR A 83 7.85 -16.49 7.17
C THR A 83 6.55 -16.55 6.37
N TYR A 84 5.63 -15.63 6.64
CA TYR A 84 4.45 -15.43 5.81
C TYR A 84 4.77 -14.40 4.74
N VAL A 85 4.57 -14.79 3.48
CA VAL A 85 4.83 -13.96 2.30
C VAL A 85 3.54 -13.57 1.60
N CYS A 86 3.56 -12.50 0.83
CA CYS A 86 2.42 -12.05 0.04
C CYS A 86 2.03 -13.10 -1.01
N LYS A 87 0.75 -13.47 -1.07
CA LYS A 87 0.21 -14.43 -2.05
C LYS A 87 0.45 -13.99 -3.50
N ALA A 88 0.31 -12.70 -3.78
CA ALA A 88 0.41 -12.17 -5.13
C ALA A 88 1.85 -12.01 -5.63
N CYS A 89 2.80 -11.54 -4.79
CA CYS A 89 4.14 -11.15 -5.24
C CYS A 89 5.29 -11.82 -4.49
N SER A 90 4.98 -12.72 -3.54
CA SER A 90 5.93 -13.48 -2.72
C SER A 90 6.88 -12.62 -1.87
N SER A 91 6.59 -11.33 -1.66
CA SER A 91 7.37 -10.50 -0.74
C SER A 91 7.15 -10.93 0.70
N PRO A 92 8.20 -11.05 1.54
CA PRO A 92 8.07 -11.37 2.94
C PRO A 92 7.31 -10.26 3.68
N LEU A 93 6.37 -10.65 4.55
CA LEU A 93 5.46 -9.74 5.25
C LEU A 93 5.57 -9.87 6.77
N TYR A 94 5.50 -11.09 7.29
CA TYR A 94 5.47 -11.36 8.72
C TYR A 94 6.35 -12.56 9.08
N LYS A 95 6.96 -12.53 10.26
CA LYS A 95 7.61 -13.70 10.85
C LYS A 95 6.59 -14.48 11.68
N SER A 96 6.76 -15.78 11.76
CA SER A 96 5.92 -16.63 12.63
C SER A 96 6.11 -16.31 14.13
N THR A 97 7.22 -15.69 14.50
CA THR A 97 7.50 -15.23 15.87
C THR A 97 6.57 -14.13 16.35
N ASP A 98 6.07 -13.34 15.42
CA ASP A 98 5.23 -12.18 15.69
C ASP A 98 3.73 -12.54 15.62
N LYS A 99 3.44 -13.85 15.33
CA LYS A 99 2.09 -14.38 15.26
C LYS A 99 1.56 -14.75 16.64
N PHE A 100 0.34 -14.32 16.96
CA PHE A 100 -0.31 -14.63 18.22
C PHE A 100 -1.77 -15.04 18.05
N LYS A 101 -2.36 -15.64 19.10
CA LYS A 101 -3.76 -16.06 19.12
C LYS A 101 -4.65 -14.93 19.64
N SER A 102 -5.29 -14.21 18.75
CA SER A 102 -6.22 -13.12 19.11
C SER A 102 -7.66 -13.58 19.32
N GLY A 103 -8.04 -14.74 18.77
CA GLY A 103 -9.43 -15.23 18.79
C GLY A 103 -10.38 -14.52 17.82
N CYS A 104 -9.90 -13.61 16.96
CA CYS A 104 -10.75 -12.84 16.05
C CYS A 104 -11.23 -13.61 14.81
N GLY A 105 -10.65 -14.77 14.53
CA GLY A 105 -11.01 -15.61 13.38
C GLY A 105 -10.11 -15.44 12.15
N TRP A 106 -9.06 -14.65 12.26
CA TRP A 106 -8.05 -14.45 11.23
C TRP A 106 -6.63 -14.52 11.80
N PRO A 107 -5.60 -14.84 11.00
CA PRO A 107 -4.21 -14.74 11.40
C PRO A 107 -3.91 -13.36 11.98
N SER A 108 -3.28 -13.30 13.14
CA SER A 108 -2.95 -12.07 13.84
C SER A 108 -1.47 -11.99 14.15
N PHE A 109 -0.87 -10.84 13.82
CA PHE A 109 0.55 -10.56 14.06
C PHE A 109 0.66 -9.23 14.82
N ASP A 110 1.60 -9.14 15.73
CA ASP A 110 1.81 -7.92 16.51
C ASP A 110 2.94 -7.03 15.97
N ASP A 111 3.67 -7.52 14.96
CA ASP A 111 4.65 -6.74 14.21
C ASP A 111 4.72 -7.21 12.75
N GLU A 112 5.32 -6.40 11.87
CA GLU A 112 5.61 -6.71 10.48
C GLU A 112 7.10 -6.69 10.19
N ILE A 113 7.52 -7.29 9.08
CA ILE A 113 8.87 -7.09 8.55
C ILE A 113 8.99 -5.63 8.09
N GLU A 114 10.04 -4.94 8.54
CA GLU A 114 10.24 -3.51 8.27
C GLU A 114 10.08 -3.17 6.77
N GLY A 115 9.23 -2.19 6.48
CA GLY A 115 8.94 -1.73 5.12
C GLY A 115 8.09 -2.67 4.27
N ALA A 116 7.57 -3.78 4.82
CA ALA A 116 6.76 -4.75 4.07
C ALA A 116 5.31 -4.32 3.85
N ILE A 117 4.81 -3.40 4.67
CA ILE A 117 3.39 -3.02 4.76
C ILE A 117 3.21 -1.52 4.53
N ILE A 118 2.14 -1.16 3.82
CA ILE A 118 1.63 0.21 3.75
C ILE A 118 0.31 0.27 4.50
N ARG A 119 0.15 1.27 5.35
CA ARG A 119 -1.08 1.56 6.10
C ARG A 119 -1.86 2.68 5.40
N VAL A 120 -3.14 2.43 5.10
CA VAL A 120 -4.02 3.38 4.41
C VAL A 120 -5.30 3.56 5.21
N ARG A 121 -5.76 4.81 5.35
CA ARG A 121 -7.04 5.08 6.00
C ARG A 121 -8.19 4.52 5.17
N ASP A 122 -8.98 3.63 5.76
CA ASP A 122 -10.17 3.02 5.15
C ASP A 122 -11.44 3.57 5.82
N GLY A 123 -12.30 4.21 5.04
CA GLY A 123 -13.59 4.74 5.47
C GLY A 123 -14.78 3.95 4.91
N SER A 124 -14.56 2.78 4.32
CA SER A 124 -15.61 1.93 3.78
C SER A 124 -16.50 1.31 4.85
N GLY A 125 -17.71 0.89 4.47
CA GLY A 125 -18.63 0.19 5.38
C GLY A 125 -19.13 1.00 6.58
N GLY A 126 -19.00 2.34 6.57
CA GLY A 126 -19.45 3.21 7.65
C GLY A 126 -18.55 3.22 8.90
N MET A 127 -17.37 2.61 8.84
CA MET A 127 -16.37 2.58 9.89
C MET A 127 -15.07 3.22 9.42
N ILE A 128 -14.30 3.79 10.36
CA ILE A 128 -12.94 4.26 10.07
C ILE A 128 -11.97 3.21 10.59
N ARG A 129 -11.19 2.62 9.69
CA ARG A 129 -10.17 1.62 10.00
C ARG A 129 -8.86 1.99 9.32
N THR A 130 -7.80 1.24 9.61
CA THR A 130 -6.53 1.34 8.89
C THR A 130 -6.33 0.04 8.10
N GLU A 131 -6.50 0.13 6.77
CA GLU A 131 -6.18 -0.96 5.84
C GLU A 131 -4.67 -1.19 5.81
N ILE A 132 -4.27 -2.45 5.70
CA ILE A 132 -2.89 -2.85 5.43
C ILE A 132 -2.79 -3.52 4.07
N THR A 133 -1.79 -3.08 3.29
CA THR A 133 -1.50 -3.61 1.95
C THR A 133 -0.02 -3.99 1.83
N CYS A 134 0.29 -4.94 0.97
CA CYS A 134 1.68 -5.27 0.64
C CYS A 134 2.40 -4.07 0.02
N ALA A 135 3.55 -3.68 0.53
CA ALA A 135 4.29 -2.50 0.03
C ALA A 135 4.74 -2.66 -1.44
N LYS A 136 4.97 -3.90 -1.92
CA LYS A 136 5.44 -4.17 -3.28
C LYS A 136 4.33 -4.15 -4.32
N CYS A 137 3.25 -4.92 -4.11
CA CYS A 137 2.20 -5.08 -5.13
C CYS A 137 0.91 -4.31 -4.82
N LEU A 138 0.78 -3.74 -3.61
CA LEU A 138 -0.40 -3.08 -3.07
C LEU A 138 -1.63 -3.99 -2.91
N GLY A 139 -1.45 -5.31 -2.98
CA GLY A 139 -2.51 -6.28 -2.66
C GLY A 139 -3.01 -6.12 -1.23
N HIS A 140 -4.34 -6.15 -1.07
CA HIS A 140 -4.98 -6.05 0.23
C HIS A 140 -4.60 -7.23 1.12
N LEU A 141 -4.21 -6.95 2.35
CA LEU A 141 -3.89 -7.97 3.35
C LEU A 141 -4.97 -8.07 4.43
N GLY A 142 -5.50 -6.96 4.88
CA GLY A 142 -6.46 -6.86 5.97
C GLY A 142 -6.46 -5.48 6.60
N HIS A 143 -6.55 -5.43 7.94
CA HIS A 143 -6.57 -4.19 8.70
C HIS A 143 -5.69 -4.29 9.94
N VAL A 144 -5.16 -3.18 10.40
CA VAL A 144 -4.43 -3.07 11.67
C VAL A 144 -5.28 -2.36 12.70
N PHE A 145 -5.21 -2.88 13.93
CA PHE A 145 -5.88 -2.37 15.12
C PHE A 145 -4.84 -2.07 16.19
N GLU A 146 -5.00 -0.96 16.88
CA GLU A 146 -4.10 -0.51 17.93
C GLU A 146 -4.90 -0.24 19.21
N GLY A 147 -4.28 -0.39 20.37
CA GLY A 147 -4.92 -0.07 21.66
C GLY A 147 -5.74 -1.19 22.27
N GLU A 148 -5.74 -2.42 21.69
CA GLU A 148 -6.49 -3.57 22.22
C GLU A 148 -5.80 -4.27 23.41
N MET A 149 -4.54 -3.94 23.71
CA MET A 149 -3.76 -4.48 24.83
C MET A 149 -3.60 -6.00 24.83
N LEU A 150 -3.55 -6.61 23.63
CA LEU A 150 -3.44 -8.07 23.46
C LEU A 150 -2.00 -8.56 23.51
N THR A 151 -1.02 -7.71 23.17
CA THR A 151 0.41 -7.96 23.19
C THR A 151 1.16 -6.75 23.72
N GLU A 152 2.45 -6.87 23.99
CA GLU A 152 3.30 -5.75 24.44
C GLU A 152 3.39 -4.64 23.38
N ASN A 153 3.39 -5.00 22.07
CA ASN A 153 3.40 -4.05 20.97
C ASN A 153 2.06 -3.29 20.82
N ASN A 154 1.03 -3.75 21.52
CA ASN A 154 -0.31 -3.16 21.50
C ASN A 154 -0.85 -2.92 20.08
N THR A 155 -0.44 -3.74 19.12
CA THR A 155 -0.77 -3.71 17.71
C THR A 155 -1.25 -5.08 17.28
N ARG A 156 -2.30 -5.13 16.47
CA ARG A 156 -2.78 -6.37 15.85
C ARG A 156 -3.04 -6.17 14.36
N HIS A 157 -2.17 -6.74 13.55
CA HIS A 157 -2.41 -6.92 12.12
C HIS A 157 -3.36 -8.10 11.93
N CYS A 158 -4.61 -7.83 11.58
CA CYS A 158 -5.63 -8.83 11.26
C CYS A 158 -5.58 -9.11 9.76
N VAL A 159 -5.00 -10.23 9.38
CA VAL A 159 -4.63 -10.54 8.00
C VAL A 159 -5.55 -11.62 7.44
N ASN A 160 -6.05 -11.44 6.21
CA ASN A 160 -6.74 -12.51 5.50
C ASN A 160 -5.76 -13.65 5.19
N SER A 161 -6.09 -14.86 5.58
CA SER A 161 -5.26 -16.05 5.34
C SER A 161 -5.00 -16.26 3.85
N ILE A 162 -5.99 -16.02 3.01
CA ILE A 162 -5.92 -16.12 1.55
C ILE A 162 -4.94 -15.10 0.92
N SER A 163 -4.61 -14.01 1.62
CA SER A 163 -3.68 -12.98 1.14
C SER A 163 -2.21 -13.30 1.38
N ILE A 164 -1.92 -14.37 2.12
CA ILE A 164 -0.56 -14.76 2.51
C ILE A 164 -0.28 -16.23 2.18
N VAL A 165 1.00 -16.59 2.12
CA VAL A 165 1.49 -17.98 2.00
C VAL A 165 2.57 -18.19 3.03
N PHE A 166 2.53 -19.32 3.73
CA PHE A 166 3.56 -19.70 4.66
C PHE A 166 4.76 -20.34 3.95
N GLN A 167 5.95 -19.95 4.35
CA GLN A 167 7.21 -20.56 3.95
C GLN A 167 7.98 -20.99 5.19
N ALA A 168 8.16 -22.30 5.36
CA ALA A 168 8.90 -22.85 6.48
C ALA A 168 10.37 -22.40 6.44
N ASP A 169 10.96 -22.17 7.61
CA ASP A 169 12.40 -21.98 7.71
C ASP A 169 13.11 -23.24 7.21
N LYS A 170 14.19 -23.04 6.45
CA LYS A 170 15.04 -24.19 6.07
C LYS A 170 15.63 -24.77 7.35
N SER A 171 15.35 -26.05 7.62
CA SER A 171 16.05 -26.77 8.68
C SER A 171 17.57 -26.65 8.44
N PRO A 172 18.37 -26.38 9.47
CA PRO A 172 19.81 -26.48 9.31
C PRO A 172 20.15 -27.89 8.79
N PRO A 173 21.19 -28.04 7.95
CA PRO A 173 21.63 -29.37 7.54
C PRO A 173 21.89 -30.21 8.80
N LEU A 174 21.38 -31.43 8.79
CA LEU A 174 21.73 -32.43 9.83
C LEU A 174 23.20 -32.78 9.61
N ASP A 175 24.07 -32.34 10.54
CA ASP A 175 25.48 -32.72 10.59
C ASP A 175 25.63 -34.20 10.93
#